data_8c804b208c2f461bd392e55f7dcc888c
#
_entry.id   8c804b208c2f461bd392e55f7dcc888c
#
_cell.length_a   1.000
_cell.length_b   1.000
_cell.length_c   1.000
_cell.angle_alpha   90.00
_cell.angle_beta   90.00
_cell.angle_gamma   90.00
#
_symmetry.space_group_name_H-M   'P 1'
#
loop_
_entity.id
_entity.type
_entity.pdbx_description
1 polymer ?
#
loop_
_entity_poly.entity_id
_entity_poly.type
_entity_poly.pdbx_seq_one_letter_code
_entity_poly.pdbx_strand_id
1 'polypeptide(L)'
;MDFTIMVATAGQGILRSNDDGKTWHRLGLKEAIEFDGVVRALAVDPTNPKRVYAGADAGLCISEDGGAHWRLAKGAISGMTVWSIAIDPNDARVLYAGTGAPSRAALFKSTDAGETWLRLPPEMPEFCQGVNRPRLLTICVDPDDSAQVWFGVEEGGVWRSGDGGQRFERLDDPRKPIRSSDIHAISILPATATAPKTIIVLTVNAVYVSDDDGATWDGKLSKQRFDGLYYTRTVVPIARSESELLLAIGDGTPGHKTRLMRSADRGRSWTETQLETAPNSTFWAIGAHDADPGRLYAGTKYGDLFRSTDGGHSWQKEWREFSEITAVAWTPTKAPLVAHAQSTE
;
A
#
# COMPACT_ATOMS: atom_id res chain seq x y z
N MET A 1 22.85 -8.10 -3.14
CA MET A 1 21.75 -8.86 -2.46
C MET A 1 20.86 -9.40 -3.56
N ASP A 2 20.57 -10.71 -3.57
CA ASP A 2 19.62 -11.27 -4.53
C ASP A 2 18.19 -10.99 -4.04
N PHE A 3 17.31 -10.56 -4.92
CA PHE A 3 15.94 -10.22 -4.58
C PHE A 3 14.99 -10.53 -5.73
N THR A 4 13.72 -10.63 -5.40
CA THR A 4 12.62 -10.83 -6.32
C THR A 4 11.79 -9.56 -6.40
N ILE A 5 11.50 -9.10 -7.60
CA ILE A 5 10.56 -8.02 -7.88
C ILE A 5 9.25 -8.63 -8.36
N MET A 6 8.13 -8.12 -7.87
CA MET A 6 6.78 -8.52 -8.29
C MET A 6 5.99 -7.28 -8.69
N VAL A 7 5.43 -7.31 -9.88
CA VAL A 7 4.55 -6.27 -10.42
C VAL A 7 3.17 -6.85 -10.62
N ALA A 8 2.21 -6.38 -9.86
CA ALA A 8 0.81 -6.71 -10.01
C ALA A 8 0.16 -5.79 -11.04
N THR A 9 -0.71 -6.33 -11.86
CA THR A 9 -1.28 -5.61 -12.99
C THR A 9 -2.78 -5.88 -13.16
N ALA A 10 -3.43 -5.01 -13.95
CA ALA A 10 -4.73 -5.30 -14.51
C ALA A 10 -4.55 -6.02 -15.86
N GLY A 11 -4.96 -7.28 -15.92
CA GLY A 11 -5.02 -8.08 -17.15
C GLY A 11 -3.79 -8.94 -17.47
N GLN A 12 -2.63 -8.72 -16.81
CA GLN A 12 -1.46 -9.62 -16.95
C GLN A 12 -1.16 -10.40 -15.66
N GLY A 13 -1.96 -10.21 -14.61
CA GLY A 13 -1.74 -10.84 -13.31
C GLY A 13 -0.48 -10.32 -12.62
N ILE A 14 0.36 -11.23 -12.15
CA ILE A 14 1.65 -10.91 -11.52
C ILE A 14 2.79 -11.24 -12.47
N LEU A 15 3.68 -10.27 -12.67
CA LEU A 15 4.96 -10.48 -13.35
C LEU A 15 6.07 -10.47 -12.30
N ARG A 16 7.00 -11.41 -12.42
CA ARG A 16 8.07 -11.66 -11.46
C ARG A 16 9.43 -11.61 -12.12
N SER A 17 10.40 -10.95 -11.50
CA SER A 17 11.80 -10.94 -11.90
C SER A 17 12.69 -11.36 -10.72
N ASN A 18 13.69 -12.20 -10.97
CA ASN A 18 14.69 -12.65 -9.98
C ASN A 18 16.11 -12.18 -10.34
N ASP A 19 16.25 -11.36 -11.36
CA ASP A 19 17.54 -10.97 -11.95
C ASP A 19 17.65 -9.45 -12.14
N ASP A 20 17.07 -8.70 -11.18
CA ASP A 20 17.10 -7.24 -11.15
C ASP A 20 16.38 -6.59 -12.36
N GLY A 21 15.23 -7.14 -12.76
CA GLY A 21 14.42 -6.60 -13.86
C GLY A 21 14.93 -6.93 -15.26
N LYS A 22 15.99 -7.74 -15.40
CA LYS A 22 16.54 -8.10 -16.73
C LYS A 22 15.60 -9.02 -17.50
N THR A 23 14.99 -9.99 -16.81
CA THR A 23 13.95 -10.86 -17.35
C THR A 23 12.72 -10.86 -16.47
N TRP A 24 11.57 -11.04 -17.11
CA TRP A 24 10.27 -11.04 -16.44
C TRP A 24 9.45 -12.26 -16.86
N HIS A 25 8.93 -12.96 -15.88
CA HIS A 25 8.07 -14.12 -16.05
C HIS A 25 6.65 -13.76 -15.59
N ARG A 26 5.68 -13.93 -16.49
CA ARG A 26 4.27 -13.89 -16.12
C ARG A 26 3.92 -15.21 -15.44
N LEU A 27 3.27 -15.15 -14.27
CA LEU A 27 2.74 -16.34 -13.62
C LEU A 27 1.53 -16.84 -14.42
N GLY A 28 1.54 -18.08 -14.82
CA GLY A 28 0.52 -18.70 -15.67
C GLY A 28 -0.19 -19.86 -14.97
N LEU A 29 -1.00 -20.61 -15.72
CA LEU A 29 -1.78 -21.75 -15.23
C LEU A 29 -0.95 -22.86 -14.55
N LYS A 30 0.34 -22.95 -14.87
CA LYS A 30 1.21 -23.96 -14.29
C LYS A 30 1.55 -23.69 -12.81
N GLU A 31 1.42 -22.44 -12.37
CA GLU A 31 1.69 -22.00 -11.01
C GLU A 31 0.44 -22.06 -10.11
N ALA A 32 -0.54 -22.89 -10.47
CA ALA A 32 -1.73 -23.27 -9.72
C ALA A 32 -2.84 -22.22 -9.57
N ILE A 33 -2.64 -20.97 -9.96
CA ILE A 33 -3.69 -19.93 -9.96
C ILE A 33 -3.61 -19.13 -11.26
N GLU A 34 -4.76 -18.92 -11.86
CA GLU A 34 -4.92 -18.05 -13.01
C GLU A 34 -5.09 -16.61 -12.55
N PHE A 35 -4.07 -15.77 -12.80
CA PHE A 35 -4.10 -14.34 -12.53
C PHE A 35 -4.51 -13.53 -13.78
N ASP A 36 -5.42 -14.02 -14.58
CA ASP A 36 -5.87 -13.29 -15.80
C ASP A 36 -6.75 -12.07 -15.48
N GLY A 37 -7.24 -11.98 -14.26
CA GLY A 37 -7.94 -10.81 -13.74
C GLY A 37 -7.01 -9.71 -13.23
N VAL A 38 -7.56 -8.82 -12.41
CA VAL A 38 -6.82 -7.74 -11.78
C VAL A 38 -6.24 -8.22 -10.45
N VAL A 39 -4.94 -8.06 -10.27
CA VAL A 39 -4.28 -8.15 -8.96
C VAL A 39 -4.08 -6.74 -8.43
N ARG A 40 -4.60 -6.42 -7.25
CA ARG A 40 -4.74 -5.05 -6.74
C ARG A 40 -3.80 -4.69 -5.62
N ALA A 41 -3.33 -5.70 -4.87
CA ALA A 41 -2.46 -5.51 -3.72
C ALA A 41 -1.39 -6.59 -3.66
N LEU A 42 -0.23 -6.24 -3.16
CA LEU A 42 0.86 -7.15 -2.79
C LEU A 42 1.36 -6.77 -1.40
N ALA A 43 1.57 -7.77 -0.55
CA ALA A 43 2.19 -7.58 0.76
C ALA A 43 3.21 -8.70 1.00
N VAL A 44 4.41 -8.34 1.47
CA VAL A 44 5.48 -9.28 1.82
C VAL A 44 5.54 -9.39 3.33
N ASP A 45 5.62 -10.61 3.86
CA ASP A 45 5.82 -10.85 5.28
C ASP A 45 7.22 -10.32 5.69
N PRO A 46 7.30 -9.35 6.60
CA PRO A 46 8.57 -8.72 6.98
C PRO A 46 9.52 -9.69 7.71
N THR A 47 8.97 -10.78 8.29
CA THR A 47 9.75 -11.79 9.02
C THR A 47 10.09 -13.00 8.16
N ASN A 48 9.33 -13.23 7.09
CA ASN A 48 9.54 -14.34 6.16
C ASN A 48 9.42 -13.88 4.70
N PRO A 49 10.53 -13.48 4.04
CA PRO A 49 10.49 -12.94 2.67
C PRO A 49 9.98 -13.93 1.60
N LYS A 50 9.81 -15.21 1.96
CA LYS A 50 9.18 -16.21 1.09
C LYS A 50 7.65 -16.14 1.14
N ARG A 51 7.09 -15.59 2.21
CA ARG A 51 5.63 -15.45 2.35
C ARG A 51 5.16 -14.15 1.75
N VAL A 52 4.32 -14.26 0.74
CA VAL A 52 3.76 -13.13 0.00
C VAL A 52 2.25 -13.30 -0.12
N TYR A 53 1.54 -12.19 0.02
CA TYR A 53 0.09 -12.14 -0.14
C TYR A 53 -0.26 -11.28 -1.35
N ALA A 54 -1.25 -11.68 -2.12
CA ALA A 54 -1.77 -10.92 -3.25
C ALA A 54 -3.30 -10.82 -3.17
N GLY A 55 -3.79 -9.59 -3.27
CA GLY A 55 -5.23 -9.30 -3.39
C GLY A 55 -5.64 -9.26 -4.85
N ALA A 56 -6.57 -10.11 -5.25
CA ALA A 56 -7.00 -10.23 -6.64
C ALA A 56 -8.54 -10.25 -6.77
N ASP A 57 -9.02 -10.18 -8.00
CA ASP A 57 -10.45 -10.37 -8.29
C ASP A 57 -10.94 -11.77 -7.88
N ALA A 58 -10.08 -12.78 -8.01
CA ALA A 58 -10.37 -14.15 -7.61
C ALA A 58 -10.39 -14.37 -6.09
N GLY A 59 -9.83 -13.45 -5.31
CA GLY A 59 -9.70 -13.56 -3.86
C GLY A 59 -8.33 -13.18 -3.33
N LEU A 60 -8.09 -13.53 -2.07
CA LEU A 60 -6.77 -13.43 -1.46
C LEU A 60 -5.93 -14.65 -1.85
N CYS A 61 -4.74 -14.40 -2.36
CA CYS A 61 -3.78 -15.43 -2.73
C CYS A 61 -2.58 -15.40 -1.78
N ILE A 62 -2.04 -16.57 -1.45
CA ILE A 62 -0.92 -16.76 -0.53
C ILE A 62 0.17 -17.55 -1.23
N SER A 63 1.40 -17.07 -1.16
CA SER A 63 2.63 -17.76 -1.60
C SER A 63 3.54 -18.01 -0.40
N GLU A 64 4.21 -19.17 -0.38
CA GLU A 64 5.21 -19.56 0.63
C GLU A 64 6.62 -19.71 0.03
N ASP A 65 6.80 -19.31 -1.23
CA ASP A 65 8.07 -19.50 -1.97
C ASP A 65 8.53 -18.24 -2.74
N GLY A 66 8.18 -17.06 -2.21
CA GLY A 66 8.58 -15.77 -2.78
C GLY A 66 7.82 -15.44 -4.06
N GLY A 67 6.56 -15.83 -4.14
CA GLY A 67 5.68 -15.51 -5.26
C GLY A 67 5.84 -16.43 -6.48
N ALA A 68 6.48 -17.61 -6.34
CA ALA A 68 6.59 -18.54 -7.46
C ALA A 68 5.32 -19.39 -7.64
N HIS A 69 4.74 -19.88 -6.53
CA HIS A 69 3.47 -20.60 -6.54
C HIS A 69 2.49 -19.98 -5.56
N TRP A 70 1.20 -20.12 -5.84
CA TRP A 70 0.15 -19.46 -5.08
C TRP A 70 -1.01 -20.40 -4.79
N ARG A 71 -1.69 -20.17 -3.67
CA ARG A 71 -2.96 -20.78 -3.32
C ARG A 71 -3.98 -19.74 -2.93
N LEU A 72 -5.27 -19.99 -3.16
CA LEU A 72 -6.35 -19.13 -2.68
C LEU A 72 -6.60 -19.36 -1.18
N ALA A 73 -6.81 -18.27 -0.45
CA ALA A 73 -7.32 -18.30 0.91
C ALA A 73 -8.74 -18.88 0.94
N LYS A 74 -9.06 -19.58 2.03
CA LYS A 74 -10.36 -20.22 2.24
C LYS A 74 -11.18 -19.50 3.32
N GLY A 75 -12.44 -19.90 3.48
CA GLY A 75 -13.34 -19.41 4.53
C GLY A 75 -14.06 -18.13 4.16
N ALA A 76 -14.25 -17.23 5.13
CA ALA A 76 -15.12 -16.06 5.00
C ALA A 76 -14.69 -15.05 3.90
N ILE A 77 -13.42 -15.03 3.51
CA ILE A 77 -12.89 -14.15 2.47
C ILE A 77 -12.91 -14.77 1.07
N SER A 78 -13.26 -16.05 0.96
CA SER A 78 -13.25 -16.78 -0.33
C SER A 78 -14.13 -16.12 -1.38
N GLY A 79 -13.57 -15.92 -2.60
CA GLY A 79 -14.28 -15.33 -3.72
C GLY A 79 -14.58 -13.85 -3.59
N MET A 80 -14.06 -13.18 -2.56
CA MET A 80 -14.19 -11.73 -2.41
C MET A 80 -13.06 -11.02 -3.13
N THR A 81 -13.37 -10.00 -3.94
CA THR A 81 -12.32 -9.16 -4.56
C THR A 81 -11.56 -8.38 -3.49
N VAL A 82 -10.26 -8.65 -3.37
CA VAL A 82 -9.39 -8.05 -2.34
C VAL A 82 -8.64 -6.87 -2.92
N TRP A 83 -8.82 -5.69 -2.30
CA TRP A 83 -8.26 -4.41 -2.74
C TRP A 83 -7.04 -3.96 -1.94
N SER A 84 -6.96 -4.34 -0.68
CA SER A 84 -5.86 -3.95 0.21
C SER A 84 -5.51 -5.08 1.19
N ILE A 85 -4.24 -5.11 1.59
CA ILE A 85 -3.70 -6.07 2.56
C ILE A 85 -2.76 -5.30 3.47
N ALA A 86 -2.86 -5.52 4.78
CA ALA A 86 -1.89 -5.07 5.76
C ALA A 86 -1.46 -6.22 6.65
N ILE A 87 -0.18 -6.26 6.97
CA ILE A 87 0.42 -7.17 7.93
C ILE A 87 0.73 -6.36 9.18
N ASP A 88 0.40 -6.88 10.35
CA ASP A 88 0.77 -6.24 11.60
C ASP A 88 2.30 -6.23 11.73
N PRO A 89 2.93 -5.07 11.88
CA PRO A 89 4.39 -4.96 11.95
C PRO A 89 4.99 -5.65 13.19
N ASN A 90 4.18 -5.89 14.24
CA ASN A 90 4.61 -6.51 15.49
C ASN A 90 4.32 -8.01 15.56
N ASP A 91 3.35 -8.52 14.77
CA ASP A 91 3.04 -9.94 14.66
C ASP A 91 2.63 -10.30 13.22
N ALA A 92 3.54 -10.79 12.41
CA ALA A 92 3.30 -11.16 11.02
C ALA A 92 2.24 -12.25 10.80
N ARG A 93 1.72 -12.89 11.87
CA ARG A 93 0.58 -13.80 11.78
C ARG A 93 -0.76 -13.05 11.74
N VAL A 94 -0.76 -11.80 12.18
CA VAL A 94 -1.95 -10.94 12.16
C VAL A 94 -1.99 -10.16 10.87
N LEU A 95 -3.07 -10.37 10.10
CA LEU A 95 -3.30 -9.72 8.82
C LEU A 95 -4.68 -9.09 8.77
N TYR A 96 -4.77 -8.03 8.00
CA TYR A 96 -6.04 -7.43 7.62
C TYR A 96 -6.16 -7.40 6.10
N ALA A 97 -7.36 -7.65 5.59
CA ALA A 97 -7.66 -7.58 4.16
C ALA A 97 -8.96 -6.82 3.92
N GLY A 98 -8.89 -5.87 3.00
CA GLY A 98 -10.02 -5.05 2.58
C GLY A 98 -10.57 -5.50 1.24
N THR A 99 -11.89 -5.64 1.16
CA THR A 99 -12.60 -6.00 -0.07
C THR A 99 -13.34 -4.80 -0.66
N GLY A 100 -13.84 -4.95 -1.89
CA GLY A 100 -14.59 -3.91 -2.57
C GLY A 100 -15.09 -4.37 -3.94
N ALA A 101 -15.60 -3.42 -4.73
CA ALA A 101 -16.16 -3.70 -6.05
C ALA A 101 -15.33 -4.69 -6.89
N PRO A 102 -15.94 -5.65 -7.59
CA PRO A 102 -17.38 -5.96 -7.70
C PRO A 102 -17.98 -6.60 -6.46
N SER A 103 -17.19 -7.13 -5.52
CA SER A 103 -17.65 -7.64 -4.23
C SER A 103 -18.12 -6.49 -3.31
N ARG A 104 -18.75 -6.85 -2.19
CA ARG A 104 -19.07 -5.86 -1.14
C ARG A 104 -17.78 -5.41 -0.43
N ALA A 105 -17.73 -4.14 -0.06
CA ALA A 105 -16.67 -3.62 0.80
C ALA A 105 -16.83 -4.21 2.21
N ALA A 106 -15.76 -4.79 2.73
CA ALA A 106 -15.69 -5.33 4.08
C ALA A 106 -14.23 -5.40 4.53
N LEU A 107 -14.02 -5.42 5.84
CA LEU A 107 -12.73 -5.64 6.46
C LEU A 107 -12.68 -7.06 7.04
N PHE A 108 -11.60 -7.77 6.79
CA PHE A 108 -11.33 -9.10 7.32
C PHE A 108 -10.05 -9.10 8.13
N LYS A 109 -9.98 -9.95 9.16
CA LYS A 109 -8.80 -10.19 9.99
C LYS A 109 -8.46 -11.66 10.02
N SER A 110 -7.17 -11.97 9.93
CA SER A 110 -6.57 -13.26 10.26
C SER A 110 -5.62 -13.09 11.43
N THR A 111 -5.46 -14.13 12.26
CA THR A 111 -4.47 -14.21 13.35
C THR A 111 -3.54 -15.42 13.21
N ASP A 112 -3.59 -16.10 12.07
CA ASP A 112 -2.88 -17.34 11.79
C ASP A 112 -2.19 -17.33 10.41
N ALA A 113 -1.66 -16.17 10.04
CA ALA A 113 -0.95 -15.95 8.77
C ALA A 113 -1.80 -16.22 7.51
N GLY A 114 -3.11 -15.97 7.59
CA GLY A 114 -4.03 -16.06 6.45
C GLY A 114 -4.70 -17.42 6.26
N GLU A 115 -4.56 -18.35 7.22
CA GLU A 115 -5.24 -19.64 7.13
C GLU A 115 -6.74 -19.52 7.40
N THR A 116 -7.13 -18.72 8.40
CA THR A 116 -8.53 -18.42 8.71
C THR A 116 -8.81 -16.93 8.73
N TRP A 117 -10.05 -16.56 8.42
CA TRP A 117 -10.45 -15.15 8.28
C TRP A 117 -11.78 -14.88 8.98
N LEU A 118 -11.80 -13.83 9.79
CA LEU A 118 -13.00 -13.30 10.42
C LEU A 118 -13.38 -11.97 9.76
N ARG A 119 -14.64 -11.82 9.37
CA ARG A 119 -15.18 -10.53 8.96
C ARG A 119 -15.36 -9.62 10.17
N LEU A 120 -14.86 -8.40 10.09
CA LEU A 120 -14.93 -7.40 11.15
C LEU A 120 -16.07 -6.40 10.89
N PRO A 121 -16.60 -5.73 11.94
CA PRO A 121 -17.38 -4.52 11.77
C PRO A 121 -16.44 -3.38 11.26
N PRO A 122 -16.95 -2.25 10.75
CA PRO A 122 -18.35 -1.90 10.56
C PRO A 122 -18.94 -2.41 9.23
N GLU A 123 -20.26 -2.35 9.12
CA GLU A 123 -20.92 -2.56 7.84
C GLU A 123 -20.73 -1.36 6.92
N MET A 124 -20.23 -1.63 5.72
CA MET A 124 -20.06 -0.62 4.68
C MET A 124 -21.32 -0.46 3.86
N PRO A 125 -21.62 0.76 3.34
CA PRO A 125 -22.72 0.93 2.40
C PRO A 125 -22.54 0.03 1.19
N GLU A 126 -23.64 -0.46 0.64
CA GLU A 126 -23.58 -1.31 -0.56
C GLU A 126 -23.26 -0.48 -1.82
N PHE A 127 -23.76 0.75 -1.87
CA PHE A 127 -23.60 1.67 -3.00
C PHE A 127 -23.15 3.04 -2.53
N CYS A 128 -22.42 3.74 -3.39
CA CYS A 128 -21.99 5.13 -3.26
C CYS A 128 -22.10 5.87 -4.59
N GLN A 129 -22.00 7.21 -4.59
CA GLN A 129 -22.34 8.01 -5.79
C GLN A 129 -21.31 7.94 -6.91
N GLY A 130 -20.02 8.04 -6.59
CA GLY A 130 -18.97 8.19 -7.61
C GLY A 130 -18.50 6.87 -8.19
N VAL A 131 -18.20 5.89 -7.34
CA VAL A 131 -17.63 4.61 -7.79
C VAL A 131 -18.63 3.45 -7.79
N ASN A 132 -19.90 3.75 -7.58
CA ASN A 132 -21.02 2.81 -7.50
C ASN A 132 -20.94 1.88 -6.28
N ARG A 133 -19.86 1.13 -6.09
CA ARG A 133 -19.60 0.28 -4.91
C ARG A 133 -18.30 0.70 -4.24
N PRO A 134 -18.31 0.90 -2.91
CA PRO A 134 -17.11 1.26 -2.16
C PRO A 134 -15.99 0.23 -2.32
N ARG A 135 -14.75 0.70 -2.17
CA ARG A 135 -13.54 -0.13 -2.18
C ARG A 135 -12.68 0.22 -0.98
N LEU A 136 -12.29 -0.77 -0.20
CA LEU A 136 -11.40 -0.57 0.92
C LEU A 136 -9.96 -0.53 0.39
N LEU A 137 -9.45 0.69 0.12
CA LEU A 137 -8.22 0.92 -0.62
C LEU A 137 -6.95 0.82 0.22
N THR A 138 -7.05 1.10 1.52
CA THR A 138 -5.89 1.18 2.40
C THR A 138 -6.21 0.68 3.80
N ILE A 139 -5.25 -0.03 4.39
CA ILE A 139 -5.27 -0.46 5.79
C ILE A 139 -3.89 -0.17 6.36
N CYS A 140 -3.82 0.34 7.57
CA CYS A 140 -2.58 0.58 8.28
C CYS A 140 -2.74 0.15 9.74
N VAL A 141 -1.84 -0.71 10.20
CA VAL A 141 -1.69 -1.05 11.62
C VAL A 141 -0.62 -0.15 12.20
N ASP A 142 -0.88 0.42 13.35
CA ASP A 142 0.06 1.30 14.03
C ASP A 142 1.32 0.50 14.44
N PRO A 143 2.52 0.94 14.05
CA PRO A 143 3.75 0.21 14.40
C PRO A 143 4.09 0.23 15.88
N ASP A 144 3.55 1.19 16.65
CA ASP A 144 3.77 1.31 18.09
C ASP A 144 2.71 0.57 18.91
N ASP A 145 1.52 0.30 18.32
CA ASP A 145 0.39 -0.33 19.00
C ASP A 145 -0.52 -1.11 18.05
N SER A 146 -0.38 -2.43 18.01
CA SER A 146 -1.20 -3.32 17.16
C SER A 146 -2.72 -3.27 17.44
N ALA A 147 -3.15 -2.66 18.55
CA ALA A 147 -4.56 -2.42 18.81
C ALA A 147 -5.12 -1.27 17.95
N GLN A 148 -4.27 -0.35 17.48
CA GLN A 148 -4.64 0.76 16.64
C GLN A 148 -4.63 0.33 15.17
N VAL A 149 -5.82 0.24 14.58
CA VAL A 149 -6.01 -0.15 13.17
C VAL A 149 -6.79 0.93 12.45
N TRP A 150 -6.21 1.40 11.36
CA TRP A 150 -6.79 2.42 10.49
C TRP A 150 -7.13 1.84 9.13
N PHE A 151 -8.25 2.24 8.56
CA PHE A 151 -8.51 1.92 7.16
C PHE A 151 -9.28 3.04 6.45
N GLY A 152 -9.08 3.12 5.14
CA GLY A 152 -9.70 4.08 4.26
C GLY A 152 -10.50 3.41 3.16
N VAL A 153 -11.68 3.95 2.91
CA VAL A 153 -12.63 3.45 1.90
C VAL A 153 -12.87 4.55 0.87
N GLU A 154 -12.77 4.18 -0.41
CA GLU A 154 -13.14 5.05 -1.51
C GLU A 154 -14.65 5.29 -1.44
N GLU A 155 -15.04 6.54 -1.17
CA GLU A 155 -16.41 6.98 -0.87
C GLU A 155 -17.07 6.30 0.35
N GLY A 156 -16.27 5.83 1.31
CA GLY A 156 -16.73 5.22 2.55
C GLY A 156 -16.08 5.80 3.80
N GLY A 157 -15.10 6.71 3.63
CA GLY A 157 -14.48 7.47 4.71
C GLY A 157 -13.27 6.80 5.36
N VAL A 158 -12.74 7.46 6.39
CA VAL A 158 -11.62 7.00 7.21
C VAL A 158 -12.12 6.47 8.54
N TRP A 159 -11.63 5.31 8.93
CA TRP A 159 -12.05 4.57 10.12
C TRP A 159 -10.85 4.20 10.99
N ARG A 160 -11.06 4.22 12.31
CA ARG A 160 -10.07 3.83 13.31
C ARG A 160 -10.65 2.84 14.31
N SER A 161 -9.88 1.85 14.70
CA SER A 161 -10.08 0.99 15.86
C SER A 161 -8.95 1.20 16.87
N GLY A 162 -9.26 1.19 18.16
CA GLY A 162 -8.29 1.19 19.25
C GLY A 162 -8.29 -0.13 20.06
N ASP A 163 -8.93 -1.18 19.53
CA ASP A 163 -9.10 -2.47 20.24
C ASP A 163 -8.83 -3.69 19.31
N GLY A 164 -7.98 -3.51 18.31
CA GLY A 164 -7.57 -4.57 17.37
C GLY A 164 -8.66 -5.00 16.41
N GLY A 165 -9.64 -4.12 16.13
CA GLY A 165 -10.69 -4.35 15.16
C GLY A 165 -12.01 -4.85 15.74
N GLN A 166 -12.23 -4.79 17.05
CA GLN A 166 -13.52 -5.16 17.64
C GLN A 166 -14.57 -4.06 17.45
N ARG A 167 -14.13 -2.78 17.51
CA ARG A 167 -14.98 -1.60 17.30
C ARG A 167 -14.24 -0.61 16.43
N PHE A 168 -15.01 0.14 15.64
CA PHE A 168 -14.49 1.19 14.76
C PHE A 168 -15.27 2.48 14.92
N GLU A 169 -14.56 3.60 14.88
CA GLU A 169 -15.14 4.93 14.76
C GLU A 169 -14.80 5.52 13.37
N ARG A 170 -15.75 6.26 12.81
CA ARG A 170 -15.55 7.00 11.56
C ARG A 170 -15.07 8.41 11.85
N LEU A 171 -13.99 8.84 11.19
CA LEU A 171 -13.31 10.09 11.49
C LEU A 171 -13.59 11.20 10.47
N ASP A 172 -13.99 10.87 9.25
CA ASP A 172 -14.43 11.86 8.27
C ASP A 172 -15.88 12.31 8.53
N ASP A 173 -16.12 13.58 8.42
CA ASP A 173 -17.45 14.21 8.53
C ASP A 173 -17.36 15.58 7.84
N PRO A 174 -18.40 16.04 7.12
CA PRO A 174 -18.40 17.38 6.50
C PRO A 174 -18.11 18.54 7.47
N ARG A 175 -18.32 18.32 8.77
CA ARG A 175 -18.06 19.30 9.85
C ARG A 175 -16.68 19.12 10.47
N LYS A 176 -15.96 18.00 10.20
CA LYS A 176 -14.61 17.70 10.68
C LYS A 176 -13.56 18.18 9.69
N PRO A 177 -12.28 18.23 10.07
CA PRO A 177 -11.20 18.61 9.16
C PRO A 177 -11.11 17.73 7.90
N ILE A 178 -11.24 16.41 8.02
CA ILE A 178 -11.31 15.49 6.86
C ILE A 178 -12.75 15.50 6.35
N ARG A 179 -12.98 16.24 5.27
CA ARG A 179 -14.33 16.48 4.70
C ARG A 179 -14.68 15.53 3.55
N SER A 180 -13.68 14.91 2.94
CA SER A 180 -13.88 13.97 1.85
C SER A 180 -13.97 12.54 2.40
N SER A 181 -14.94 11.79 1.91
CA SER A 181 -15.08 10.35 2.19
C SER A 181 -14.30 9.46 1.21
N ASP A 182 -13.65 10.07 0.21
CA ASP A 182 -12.86 9.37 -0.80
C ASP A 182 -11.39 9.28 -0.32
N ILE A 183 -11.08 8.18 0.36
CA ILE A 183 -9.79 7.95 1.02
C ILE A 183 -8.92 7.03 0.16
N HIS A 184 -7.76 7.52 -0.25
CA HIS A 184 -6.84 6.81 -1.14
C HIS A 184 -5.72 6.07 -0.40
N ALA A 185 -5.12 6.69 0.62
CA ALA A 185 -4.04 6.07 1.38
C ALA A 185 -3.99 6.58 2.82
N ILE A 186 -3.47 5.73 3.70
CA ILE A 186 -3.13 6.04 5.08
C ILE A 186 -1.71 5.54 5.34
N SER A 187 -0.91 6.34 6.03
CA SER A 187 0.43 5.97 6.49
C SER A 187 0.64 6.44 7.92
N ILE A 188 1.35 5.65 8.70
CA ILE A 188 1.70 5.98 10.10
C ILE A 188 3.21 5.90 10.23
N LEU A 189 3.81 6.99 10.71
CA LEU A 189 5.18 7.03 11.17
C LEU A 189 5.19 6.89 12.70
N PRO A 190 5.99 5.96 13.26
CA PRO A 190 6.05 5.74 14.69
C PRO A 190 6.51 6.96 15.46
N ALA A 191 6.21 7.01 16.75
CA ALA A 191 6.80 7.99 17.64
C ALA A 191 8.32 7.77 17.76
N THR A 192 9.06 8.86 17.96
CA THR A 192 10.51 8.84 18.20
C THR A 192 10.84 9.62 19.45
N ALA A 193 12.12 9.63 19.85
CA ALA A 193 12.56 10.45 20.99
C ALA A 193 12.32 11.97 20.77
N THR A 194 12.19 12.41 19.52
CA THR A 194 12.12 13.84 19.15
C THR A 194 10.84 14.25 18.44
N ALA A 195 9.99 13.30 18.06
CA ALA A 195 8.76 13.58 17.32
C ALA A 195 7.62 12.64 17.77
N PRO A 196 6.38 13.15 17.90
CA PRO A 196 5.22 12.32 18.16
C PRO A 196 4.93 11.39 16.96
N LYS A 197 4.13 10.37 17.19
CA LYS A 197 3.55 9.58 16.10
C LYS A 197 2.84 10.49 15.12
N THR A 198 3.00 10.25 13.83
CA THR A 198 2.38 11.06 12.78
C THR A 198 1.54 10.18 11.87
N ILE A 199 0.29 10.57 11.69
CA ILE A 199 -0.65 9.89 10.81
C ILE A 199 -0.87 10.76 9.58
N ILE A 200 -0.73 10.19 8.39
CA ILE A 200 -0.99 10.84 7.12
C ILE A 200 -2.19 10.18 6.47
N VAL A 201 -3.19 10.98 6.09
CA VAL A 201 -4.36 10.54 5.33
C VAL A 201 -4.40 11.28 4.01
N LEU A 202 -4.46 10.53 2.92
CA LEU A 202 -4.71 11.06 1.58
C LEU A 202 -6.18 10.87 1.22
N THR A 203 -6.82 11.96 0.87
CA THR A 203 -8.09 11.93 0.12
C THR A 203 -7.77 12.12 -1.36
N VAL A 204 -8.76 12.04 -2.23
CA VAL A 204 -8.56 12.28 -3.68
C VAL A 204 -7.82 13.59 -3.98
N ASN A 205 -7.95 14.62 -3.15
CA ASN A 205 -7.49 15.98 -3.46
C ASN A 205 -6.80 16.72 -2.29
N ALA A 206 -6.44 16.03 -1.21
CA ALA A 206 -5.81 16.66 -0.05
C ALA A 206 -4.90 15.70 0.70
N VAL A 207 -3.90 16.28 1.37
CA VAL A 207 -3.01 15.61 2.32
C VAL A 207 -3.34 16.14 3.72
N TYR A 208 -3.68 15.25 4.62
CA TYR A 208 -3.94 15.53 6.04
C TYR A 208 -2.85 14.91 6.89
N VAL A 209 -2.36 15.66 7.88
CA VAL A 209 -1.35 15.23 8.84
C VAL A 209 -1.88 15.42 10.25
N SER A 210 -1.74 14.42 11.10
CA SER A 210 -2.09 14.46 12.53
C SER A 210 -0.92 13.94 13.36
N ASP A 211 -0.67 14.59 14.50
CA ASP A 211 0.34 14.20 15.49
C ASP A 211 -0.29 13.84 16.85
N ASP A 212 -1.61 13.69 16.91
CA ASP A 212 -2.40 13.47 18.11
C ASP A 212 -3.47 12.38 17.92
N ASP A 213 -3.09 11.30 17.22
CA ASP A 213 -3.96 10.16 16.94
C ASP A 213 -5.28 10.51 16.24
N GLY A 214 -5.24 11.54 15.38
CA GLY A 214 -6.40 11.97 14.61
C GLY A 214 -7.38 12.87 15.35
N ALA A 215 -7.01 13.38 16.54
CA ALA A 215 -7.82 14.36 17.25
C ALA A 215 -7.86 15.70 16.53
N THR A 216 -6.72 16.12 15.98
CA THR A 216 -6.62 17.30 15.11
C THR A 216 -5.87 16.99 13.80
N TRP A 217 -6.14 17.77 12.76
CA TRP A 217 -5.57 17.56 11.42
C TRP A 217 -5.10 18.88 10.80
N ASP A 218 -3.85 18.92 10.35
CA ASP A 218 -3.38 19.93 9.38
C ASP A 218 -3.68 19.41 7.96
N GLY A 219 -4.72 19.95 7.34
CA GLY A 219 -5.19 19.54 6.01
C GLY A 219 -4.93 20.60 4.97
N LYS A 220 -4.25 20.25 3.87
CA LYS A 220 -3.98 21.16 2.75
C LYS A 220 -4.46 20.56 1.44
N LEU A 221 -5.19 21.35 0.66
CA LEU A 221 -5.60 20.97 -0.69
C LEU A 221 -4.38 20.80 -1.58
N SER A 222 -4.28 19.64 -2.23
CA SER A 222 -3.13 19.26 -3.07
C SER A 222 -2.88 20.23 -4.21
N LYS A 223 -3.95 20.73 -4.85
CA LYS A 223 -3.86 21.72 -5.94
C LYS A 223 -3.11 23.00 -5.56
N GLN A 224 -3.22 23.45 -4.31
CA GLN A 224 -2.53 24.62 -3.80
C GLN A 224 -1.09 24.35 -3.43
N ARG A 225 -0.78 23.10 -3.06
CA ARG A 225 0.51 22.67 -2.55
C ARG A 225 1.46 22.18 -3.64
N PHE A 226 0.92 21.64 -4.75
CA PHE A 226 1.67 20.94 -5.78
C PHE A 226 1.43 21.51 -7.20
N ASP A 227 1.48 22.82 -7.37
CA ASP A 227 1.41 23.53 -8.64
C ASP A 227 0.24 23.06 -9.55
N GLY A 228 -0.94 22.92 -8.97
CA GLY A 228 -2.14 22.54 -9.68
C GLY A 228 -2.41 21.04 -9.79
N LEU A 229 -1.45 20.17 -9.43
CA LEU A 229 -1.71 18.74 -9.28
C LEU A 229 -2.61 18.51 -8.07
N TYR A 230 -3.61 17.63 -8.22
CA TYR A 230 -4.59 17.45 -7.16
C TYR A 230 -4.85 16.00 -6.78
N TYR A 231 -4.59 15.04 -7.68
CA TYR A 231 -4.91 13.64 -7.48
C TYR A 231 -3.81 12.94 -6.68
N THR A 232 -3.96 12.88 -5.36
CA THR A 232 -3.06 12.15 -4.46
C THR A 232 -3.42 10.68 -4.45
N ARG A 233 -2.47 9.78 -4.74
CA ARG A 233 -2.79 8.36 -4.89
C ARG A 233 -2.23 7.49 -3.79
N THR A 234 -0.94 7.57 -3.50
CA THR A 234 -0.29 6.72 -2.51
C THR A 234 0.78 7.49 -1.76
N VAL A 235 0.96 7.16 -0.49
CA VAL A 235 2.05 7.64 0.36
C VAL A 235 2.63 6.44 1.11
N VAL A 236 3.97 6.34 1.10
CA VAL A 236 4.68 5.28 1.79
C VAL A 236 5.83 5.85 2.61
N PRO A 237 6.13 5.30 3.79
CA PRO A 237 7.36 5.60 4.52
C PRO A 237 8.56 5.07 3.75
N ILE A 238 9.67 5.80 3.81
CA ILE A 238 10.97 5.26 3.39
C ILE A 238 11.48 4.39 4.53
N ALA A 239 11.78 3.13 4.20
CA ALA A 239 12.21 2.14 5.17
C ALA A 239 13.36 2.64 6.06
N ARG A 240 13.30 2.31 7.34
CA ARG A 240 14.28 2.73 8.38
C ARG A 240 14.44 4.23 8.59
N SER A 241 13.61 5.05 7.96
CA SER A 241 13.60 6.48 8.22
C SER A 241 12.49 6.83 9.21
N GLU A 242 12.80 7.70 10.16
CA GLU A 242 11.84 8.18 11.16
C GLU A 242 10.94 9.31 10.64
N SER A 243 11.29 9.94 9.51
CA SER A 243 10.64 11.16 9.03
C SER A 243 10.33 11.20 7.55
N GLU A 244 10.90 10.27 6.77
CA GLU A 244 10.85 10.38 5.32
C GLU A 244 9.70 9.60 4.70
N LEU A 245 9.06 10.24 3.72
CA LEU A 245 7.91 9.72 3.00
C LEU A 245 8.08 9.97 1.50
N LEU A 246 7.50 9.08 0.71
CA LEU A 246 7.25 9.29 -0.72
C LEU A 246 5.75 9.41 -0.98
N LEU A 247 5.37 10.35 -1.83
CA LEU A 247 4.01 10.61 -2.26
C LEU A 247 3.94 10.56 -3.78
N ALA A 248 2.98 9.84 -4.32
CA ALA A 248 2.59 9.89 -5.73
C ALA A 248 1.41 10.83 -5.92
N ILE A 249 1.56 11.80 -6.81
CA ILE A 249 0.54 12.80 -7.12
C ILE A 249 0.45 13.05 -8.63
N GLY A 250 -0.75 13.31 -9.13
CA GLY A 250 -1.01 13.59 -10.55
C GLY A 250 -2.14 14.60 -10.76
N ASP A 251 -2.49 14.81 -12.01
CA ASP A 251 -3.60 15.68 -12.44
C ASP A 251 -4.91 14.91 -12.65
N GLY A 252 -4.94 13.61 -12.32
CA GLY A 252 -6.11 12.75 -12.45
C GLY A 252 -5.76 11.28 -12.57
N THR A 253 -6.74 10.46 -12.96
CA THR A 253 -6.57 9.05 -13.30
C THR A 253 -7.24 8.75 -14.63
N PRO A 254 -6.49 8.26 -15.66
CA PRO A 254 -5.06 7.91 -15.62
C PRO A 254 -4.10 9.10 -15.54
N GLY A 255 -4.53 10.33 -15.83
CA GLY A 255 -3.74 11.56 -15.78
C GLY A 255 -2.71 11.70 -16.93
N HIS A 256 -2.17 12.91 -17.06
CA HIS A 256 -1.13 13.25 -18.04
C HIS A 256 0.11 13.84 -17.38
N LYS A 257 -0.04 14.42 -16.19
CA LYS A 257 1.05 14.99 -15.40
C LYS A 257 1.09 14.31 -14.05
N THR A 258 2.27 13.86 -13.65
CA THR A 258 2.46 13.18 -12.37
C THR A 258 3.85 13.51 -11.82
N ARG A 259 3.98 13.44 -10.50
CA ARG A 259 5.23 13.61 -9.79
C ARG A 259 5.35 12.59 -8.67
N LEU A 260 6.58 12.21 -8.35
CA LEU A 260 6.94 11.61 -7.08
C LEU A 260 7.52 12.70 -6.19
N MET A 261 6.95 12.86 -5.02
CA MET A 261 7.33 13.88 -4.05
C MET A 261 7.94 13.22 -2.83
N ARG A 262 9.00 13.80 -2.28
CA ARG A 262 9.67 13.32 -1.07
C ARG A 262 9.51 14.34 0.06
N SER A 263 9.16 13.85 1.23
CA SER A 263 9.15 14.61 2.47
C SER A 263 10.27 14.11 3.38
N ALA A 264 10.94 15.02 4.10
CA ALA A 264 11.93 14.71 5.13
C ALA A 264 11.45 15.15 6.53
N ASP A 265 10.22 15.66 6.63
CA ASP A 265 9.66 16.28 7.83
C ASP A 265 8.27 15.75 8.18
N ARG A 266 8.09 14.43 8.00
CA ARG A 266 6.86 13.71 8.35
C ARG A 266 5.62 14.23 7.60
N GLY A 267 5.78 14.61 6.31
CA GLY A 267 4.68 15.02 5.43
C GLY A 267 4.32 16.53 5.50
N ARG A 268 5.07 17.34 6.21
CA ARG A 268 4.79 18.78 6.36
C ARG A 268 5.23 19.60 5.16
N SER A 269 6.37 19.24 4.57
CA SER A 269 6.83 19.80 3.31
C SER A 269 7.23 18.70 2.32
N TRP A 270 7.24 19.04 1.04
CA TRP A 270 7.46 18.08 -0.04
C TRP A 270 8.35 18.70 -1.12
N THR A 271 9.33 17.94 -1.58
CA THR A 271 10.22 18.28 -2.71
C THR A 271 10.02 17.28 -3.84
N GLU A 272 10.05 17.74 -5.07
CA GLU A 272 9.97 16.88 -6.25
C GLU A 272 11.24 16.04 -6.40
N THR A 273 11.11 14.78 -6.71
CA THR A 273 12.23 13.87 -7.00
C THR A 273 12.66 13.99 -8.47
N GLN A 274 13.87 13.54 -8.78
CA GLN A 274 14.39 13.58 -10.15
C GLN A 274 13.94 12.33 -10.93
N LEU A 275 13.32 12.53 -12.08
CA LEU A 275 12.95 11.47 -13.00
C LEU A 275 13.81 11.58 -14.27
N GLU A 276 14.42 10.46 -14.70
CA GLU A 276 15.21 10.40 -15.94
C GLU A 276 14.35 10.69 -17.18
N THR A 277 13.12 10.20 -17.18
CA THR A 277 12.15 10.38 -18.25
C THR A 277 10.78 10.74 -17.71
N ALA A 278 9.97 11.44 -18.49
CA ALA A 278 8.60 11.74 -18.12
C ALA A 278 7.75 10.45 -18.06
N PRO A 279 6.97 10.24 -17.00
CA PRO A 279 6.06 9.11 -16.89
C PRO A 279 4.88 9.23 -17.88
N ASN A 280 4.37 8.10 -18.35
CA ASN A 280 3.26 8.05 -19.28
C ASN A 280 1.86 8.34 -18.67
N SER A 281 1.75 8.33 -17.36
CA SER A 281 0.48 8.55 -16.63
C SER A 281 0.76 8.68 -15.12
N THR A 282 -0.27 8.91 -14.31
CA THR A 282 -0.17 9.03 -12.87
C THR A 282 0.48 7.81 -12.22
N PHE A 283 1.46 8.04 -11.34
CA PHE A 283 2.02 7.00 -10.49
C PHE A 283 0.93 6.43 -9.57
N TRP A 284 0.83 5.11 -9.55
CA TRP A 284 -0.26 4.41 -8.88
C TRP A 284 0.20 3.62 -7.66
N ALA A 285 1.39 3.03 -7.74
CA ALA A 285 1.94 2.15 -6.71
C ALA A 285 3.39 2.51 -6.43
N ILE A 286 3.78 2.38 -5.16
CA ILE A 286 5.18 2.49 -4.71
C ILE A 286 5.48 1.23 -3.90
N GLY A 287 6.58 0.54 -4.23
CA GLY A 287 7.10 -0.62 -3.53
C GLY A 287 8.37 -0.28 -2.77
N ALA A 288 8.35 -0.50 -1.45
CA ALA A 288 9.47 -0.32 -0.53
C ALA A 288 9.66 -1.60 0.30
N HIS A 289 10.83 -1.81 0.87
CA HIS A 289 11.12 -2.93 1.77
C HIS A 289 12.27 -2.58 2.71
N ASP A 290 12.21 -3.01 3.97
CA ASP A 290 13.20 -2.68 5.01
C ASP A 290 14.58 -3.28 4.78
N ALA A 291 14.70 -4.31 3.96
CA ALA A 291 15.99 -4.93 3.66
C ALA A 291 16.97 -3.98 2.97
N ASP A 292 16.47 -3.05 2.13
CA ASP A 292 17.27 -2.04 1.44
C ASP A 292 16.46 -0.75 1.28
N PRO A 293 16.63 0.24 2.17
CA PRO A 293 15.94 1.53 2.10
C PRO A 293 16.23 2.33 0.83
N GLY A 294 17.37 2.07 0.19
CA GLY A 294 17.76 2.72 -1.07
C GLY A 294 16.92 2.23 -2.26
N ARG A 295 16.41 1.01 -2.20
CA ARG A 295 15.74 0.36 -3.31
C ARG A 295 14.23 0.57 -3.25
N LEU A 296 13.71 1.25 -4.25
CA LEU A 296 12.29 1.57 -4.39
C LEU A 296 11.84 1.34 -5.83
N TYR A 297 10.57 1.02 -6.00
CA TYR A 297 9.92 0.91 -7.31
C TYR A 297 8.65 1.74 -7.32
N ALA A 298 8.35 2.39 -8.45
CA ALA A 298 7.12 3.14 -8.65
C ALA A 298 6.49 2.77 -10.00
N GLY A 299 5.24 2.37 -9.99
CA GLY A 299 4.48 1.97 -11.16
C GLY A 299 3.44 2.99 -11.56
N THR A 300 3.26 3.22 -12.86
CA THR A 300 2.24 4.12 -13.38
C THR A 300 0.97 3.37 -13.83
N LYS A 301 -0.10 4.14 -13.99
CA LYS A 301 -1.40 3.63 -14.48
C LYS A 301 -1.32 3.01 -15.88
N TYR A 302 -0.43 3.48 -16.74
CA TYR A 302 -0.24 2.95 -18.09
C TYR A 302 1.01 2.07 -18.24
N GLY A 303 1.56 1.54 -17.13
CA GLY A 303 2.50 0.43 -17.15
C GLY A 303 3.97 0.81 -17.20
N ASP A 304 4.37 2.06 -17.03
CA ASP A 304 5.76 2.39 -16.80
C ASP A 304 6.17 1.97 -15.39
N LEU A 305 7.31 1.31 -15.26
CA LEU A 305 7.95 0.99 -13.99
C LEU A 305 9.23 1.81 -13.84
N PHE A 306 9.37 2.48 -12.72
CA PHE A 306 10.56 3.25 -12.35
C PHE A 306 11.24 2.61 -11.15
N ARG A 307 12.57 2.67 -11.11
CA ARG A 307 13.41 2.21 -10.02
C ARG A 307 14.24 3.34 -9.46
N SER A 308 14.34 3.39 -8.14
CA SER A 308 15.33 4.16 -7.40
C SER A 308 16.29 3.22 -6.67
N THR A 309 17.56 3.62 -6.51
CA THR A 309 18.57 2.95 -5.70
C THR A 309 19.20 3.88 -4.68
N ASP A 310 18.67 5.09 -4.52
CA ASP A 310 19.15 6.17 -3.67
C ASP A 310 18.10 6.70 -2.68
N GLY A 311 17.14 5.86 -2.30
CA GLY A 311 16.08 6.24 -1.36
C GLY A 311 15.03 7.17 -1.94
N GLY A 312 14.84 7.13 -3.26
CA GLY A 312 13.81 7.91 -3.94
C GLY A 312 14.23 9.34 -4.30
N HIS A 313 15.51 9.67 -4.26
CA HIS A 313 16.00 10.97 -4.74
C HIS A 313 15.97 11.05 -6.26
N SER A 314 16.40 9.98 -6.93
CA SER A 314 16.35 9.86 -8.38
C SER A 314 15.75 8.54 -8.85
N TRP A 315 15.18 8.54 -10.06
CA TRP A 315 14.44 7.42 -10.60
C TRP A 315 14.79 7.20 -12.06
N GLN A 316 15.00 5.94 -12.41
CA GLN A 316 15.23 5.47 -13.76
C GLN A 316 14.07 4.61 -14.24
N LYS A 317 13.64 4.80 -15.49
CA LYS A 317 12.60 3.96 -16.09
C LYS A 317 13.18 2.59 -16.43
N GLU A 318 12.48 1.52 -16.05
CA GLU A 318 12.78 0.17 -16.48
C GLU A 318 12.47 -0.01 -17.98
N TRP A 319 13.22 -0.88 -18.64
CA TRP A 319 13.10 -1.11 -20.07
C TRP A 319 11.76 -1.73 -20.49
N ARG A 320 11.14 -2.50 -19.58
CA ARG A 320 9.89 -3.21 -19.85
C ARG A 320 8.69 -2.33 -19.51
N GLU A 321 7.73 -2.31 -20.42
CA GLU A 321 6.38 -1.77 -20.18
C GLU A 321 5.41 -2.91 -19.82
N PHE A 322 4.50 -2.60 -18.92
CA PHE A 322 3.49 -3.51 -18.41
C PHE A 322 2.09 -3.06 -18.86
N SER A 323 1.05 -3.86 -18.58
CA SER A 323 -0.31 -3.31 -18.52
C SER A 323 -0.45 -2.41 -17.28
N GLU A 324 -1.62 -1.90 -16.99
CA GLU A 324 -1.86 -1.08 -15.80
C GLU A 324 -1.22 -1.67 -14.55
N ILE A 325 -0.25 -0.96 -13.95
CA ILE A 325 0.39 -1.38 -12.70
C ILE A 325 -0.51 -0.98 -11.53
N THR A 326 -0.88 -1.95 -10.71
CA THR A 326 -1.79 -1.79 -9.57
C THR A 326 -1.08 -1.88 -8.23
N ALA A 327 -0.04 -2.71 -8.13
CA ALA A 327 0.85 -2.81 -6.97
C ALA A 327 2.25 -3.24 -7.39
N VAL A 328 3.24 -2.86 -6.60
CA VAL A 328 4.63 -3.29 -6.76
C VAL A 328 5.16 -3.71 -5.40
N ALA A 329 5.82 -4.85 -5.34
CA ALA A 329 6.53 -5.31 -4.16
C ALA A 329 7.88 -5.92 -4.57
N TRP A 330 8.83 -5.92 -3.66
CA TRP A 330 10.05 -6.68 -3.82
C TRP A 330 10.45 -7.32 -2.49
N THR A 331 11.22 -8.38 -2.53
CA THR A 331 11.62 -9.14 -1.36
C THR A 331 13.03 -9.70 -1.56
N PRO A 332 13.92 -9.71 -0.54
CA PRO A 332 15.17 -10.42 -0.63
C PRO A 332 14.92 -11.93 -0.77
N THR A 333 15.72 -12.62 -1.59
CA THR A 333 15.60 -14.07 -1.79
C THR A 333 16.04 -14.90 -0.57
N LYS A 334 16.80 -14.29 0.34
CA LYS A 334 17.19 -14.85 1.64
C LYS A 334 16.79 -13.87 2.73
N ALA A 335 16.30 -14.41 3.85
CA ALA A 335 16.01 -13.59 5.02
C ALA A 335 17.26 -12.75 5.40
N PRO A 336 17.13 -11.47 5.75
CA PRO A 336 18.22 -10.70 6.31
C PRO A 336 18.76 -11.48 7.52
N LEU A 337 20.08 -11.60 7.64
CA LEU A 337 20.69 -12.06 8.88
C LEU A 337 20.32 -11.05 9.96
N VAL A 338 19.38 -11.42 10.81
CA VAL A 338 19.04 -10.62 12.00
C VAL A 338 20.32 -10.61 12.83
N ALA A 339 20.99 -9.47 12.87
CA ALA A 339 22.07 -9.25 13.82
C ALA A 339 21.44 -9.28 15.20
N HIS A 340 21.49 -10.43 15.87
CA HIS A 340 21.20 -10.49 17.29
C HIS A 340 22.18 -9.54 17.97
N ALA A 341 21.67 -8.41 18.49
CA ALA A 341 22.38 -7.62 19.46
C ALA A 341 22.74 -8.60 20.59
N GLN A 342 24.01 -8.96 20.70
CA GLN A 342 24.51 -9.67 21.84
C GLN A 342 24.29 -8.75 23.04
N SER A 343 23.35 -9.13 23.89
CA SER A 343 23.28 -8.61 25.25
C SER A 343 24.60 -8.97 25.93
N THR A 344 25.51 -8.01 26.04
CA THR A 344 26.61 -8.12 26.98
C THR A 344 26.04 -7.99 28.37
N GLU A 345 26.13 -9.08 29.14
CA GLU A 345 25.99 -9.11 30.59
C GLU A 345 27.00 -8.18 31.27
#